data_95a8df256ef1f94ea1c09bce6d3049fb
#
_entry.id   95a8df256ef1f94ea1c09bce6d3049fb
#
_cell.length_a   1.000
_cell.length_b   1.000
_cell.length_c   1.000
_cell.angle_alpha   90.00
_cell.angle_beta   90.00
_cell.angle_gamma   90.00
#
_symmetry.space_group_name_H-M   'P 1'
#
loop_
_entity.id
_entity.type
_entity.pdbx_description
1 polymer ?
#
loop_
_entity_poly.entity_id
_entity_poly.type
_entity_poly.pdbx_seq_one_letter_code
_entity_poly.pdbx_strand_id
1 'polypeptide(L)'
;MRRFGELEAVIMDRLWERGRPTLVREMVEDLREDRGLAYTTVMTVMDNLYRKGWLRRERDGRAWRYEPTGSRSGYTAALMNDALATSADRRTALAHFALQMSPHDAALLREALDQALGEAAAGESR
;
A
#
# COMPACT_ATOMS: atom_id res chain seq x y z
N MET A 1 5.96 9.55 -3.10
CA MET A 1 5.18 8.87 -2.04
C MET A 1 6.11 8.45 -0.93
N ARG A 2 5.74 8.67 0.31
CA ARG A 2 6.55 8.29 1.46
C ARG A 2 6.17 6.90 1.95
N ARG A 3 7.16 6.16 2.43
CA ARG A 3 6.92 4.92 3.14
C ARG A 3 6.12 5.21 4.42
N PHE A 4 5.34 4.25 4.86
CA PHE A 4 4.63 4.37 6.12
C PHE A 4 5.64 4.44 7.28
N GLY A 5 5.30 5.21 8.31
CA GLY A 5 5.95 5.11 9.59
C GLY A 5 5.70 3.74 10.21
N GLU A 6 6.46 3.38 11.23
CA GLU A 6 6.36 2.05 11.85
C GLU A 6 4.93 1.71 12.28
N LEU A 7 4.29 2.60 13.02
CA LEU A 7 2.95 2.37 13.53
C LEU A 7 1.90 2.42 12.43
N GLU A 8 2.07 3.31 11.46
CA GLU A 8 1.21 3.36 10.28
C GLU A 8 1.24 2.03 9.52
N ALA A 9 2.44 1.45 9.34
CA ALA A 9 2.61 0.18 8.66
C ALA A 9 1.90 -0.96 9.38
N VAL A 10 2.01 -1.01 10.71
CA VAL A 10 1.34 -2.03 11.52
C VAL A 10 -0.17 -1.94 11.36
N ILE A 11 -0.72 -0.74 11.44
CA ILE A 11 -2.17 -0.53 11.33
C ILE A 11 -2.66 -0.85 9.91
N MET A 12 -1.95 -0.40 8.89
CA MET A 12 -2.32 -0.72 7.50
C MET A 12 -2.31 -2.22 7.24
N ASP A 13 -1.29 -2.95 7.74
CA ASP A 13 -1.21 -4.41 7.58
C ASP A 13 -2.42 -5.09 8.21
N ARG A 14 -2.82 -4.66 9.40
CA ARG A 14 -4.00 -5.21 10.08
C ARG A 14 -5.28 -4.93 9.31
N LEU A 15 -5.42 -3.72 8.77
CA LEU A 15 -6.60 -3.36 7.98
C LEU A 15 -6.69 -4.19 6.70
N TRP A 16 -5.57 -4.43 6.01
CA TRP A 16 -5.55 -5.29 4.83
C TRP A 16 -5.91 -6.74 5.19
N GLU A 17 -5.39 -7.25 6.32
CA GLU A 17 -5.70 -8.60 6.80
C GLU A 17 -7.18 -8.76 7.15
N ARG A 18 -7.78 -7.75 7.79
CA ARG A 18 -9.19 -7.79 8.17
C ARG A 18 -10.12 -7.81 6.96
N GLY A 19 -9.78 -7.08 5.91
CA GLY A 19 -10.57 -7.05 4.68
C GLY A 19 -11.96 -6.45 4.80
N ARG A 20 -12.18 -5.63 5.83
CA ARG A 20 -13.49 -4.99 6.08
C ARG A 20 -13.31 -3.66 6.80
N PRO A 21 -14.29 -2.73 6.68
CA PRO A 21 -14.23 -1.48 7.43
C PRO A 21 -14.12 -1.73 8.93
N THR A 22 -13.27 -0.97 9.61
CA THR A 22 -12.87 -1.20 10.99
C THR A 22 -12.98 0.06 11.83
N LEU A 23 -13.61 -0.06 13.00
CA LEU A 23 -13.66 1.01 13.99
C LEU A 23 -12.31 1.15 14.70
N VAL A 24 -12.00 2.35 15.17
CA VAL A 24 -10.78 2.58 15.97
C VAL A 24 -10.72 1.64 17.17
N ARG A 25 -11.83 1.47 17.90
CA ARG A 25 -11.87 0.58 19.07
C ARG A 25 -11.58 -0.88 18.72
N GLU A 26 -11.99 -1.31 17.52
CA GLU A 26 -11.69 -2.67 17.05
C GLU A 26 -10.19 -2.82 16.76
N MET A 27 -9.57 -1.79 16.22
CA MET A 27 -8.14 -1.79 15.99
C MET A 27 -7.35 -1.79 17.30
N VAL A 28 -7.78 -1.01 18.29
CA VAL A 28 -7.17 -1.00 19.63
C VAL A 28 -7.18 -2.39 20.22
N GLU A 29 -8.32 -3.08 20.13
CA GLU A 29 -8.46 -4.45 20.65
C GLU A 29 -7.57 -5.43 19.90
N ASP A 30 -7.52 -5.31 18.58
CA ASP A 30 -6.71 -6.17 17.70
C ASP A 30 -5.22 -6.05 18.01
N LEU A 31 -4.75 -4.87 18.39
CA LEU A 31 -3.34 -4.61 18.70
C LEU A 31 -2.98 -4.84 20.15
N ARG A 32 -3.93 -5.16 21.01
CA ARG A 32 -3.72 -5.23 22.45
C ARG A 32 -2.60 -6.19 22.86
N GLU A 33 -2.54 -7.36 22.25
CA GLU A 33 -1.55 -8.38 22.60
C GLU A 33 -0.15 -8.03 22.09
N ASP A 34 -0.07 -7.45 20.90
CA ASP A 34 1.21 -7.12 20.28
C ASP A 34 1.73 -5.76 20.75
N ARG A 35 0.84 -4.79 20.88
CA ARG A 35 1.16 -3.42 21.27
C ARG A 35 0.00 -2.83 22.05
N GLY A 36 0.18 -2.62 23.34
CA GLY A 36 -0.85 -2.00 24.19
C GLY A 36 -0.91 -0.50 23.94
N LEU A 37 -1.54 -0.08 22.86
CA LEU A 37 -1.61 1.32 22.46
C LEU A 37 -2.88 1.98 23.00
N ALA A 38 -2.76 3.26 23.38
CA ALA A 38 -3.91 4.06 23.78
C ALA A 38 -4.85 4.30 22.61
N TYR A 39 -6.14 4.38 22.90
CA TYR A 39 -7.17 4.68 21.91
C TYR A 39 -6.82 5.95 21.10
N THR A 40 -6.39 7.02 21.80
CA THR A 40 -6.05 8.28 21.15
C THR A 40 -4.88 8.15 20.17
N THR A 41 -3.90 7.31 20.50
CA THR A 41 -2.76 7.05 19.61
C THR A 41 -3.22 6.37 18.32
N VAL A 42 -4.02 5.31 18.46
CA VAL A 42 -4.55 4.59 17.30
C VAL A 42 -5.44 5.50 16.46
N MET A 43 -6.32 6.26 17.11
CA MET A 43 -7.20 7.22 16.43
C MET A 43 -6.40 8.23 15.61
N THR A 44 -5.35 8.80 16.20
CA THR A 44 -4.51 9.80 15.53
C THR A 44 -3.83 9.20 14.29
N VAL A 45 -3.30 7.99 14.41
CA VAL A 45 -2.64 7.32 13.28
C VAL A 45 -3.64 7.03 12.16
N MET A 46 -4.81 6.52 12.49
CA MET A 46 -5.85 6.23 11.49
C MET A 46 -6.35 7.50 10.82
N ASP A 47 -6.52 8.58 11.58
CA ASP A 47 -6.91 9.88 11.03
C ASP A 47 -5.84 10.43 10.08
N ASN A 48 -4.56 10.29 10.45
CA ASN A 48 -3.46 10.72 9.59
C ASN A 48 -3.42 9.91 8.29
N LEU A 49 -3.64 8.61 8.36
CA LEU A 49 -3.71 7.75 7.16
C LEU A 49 -4.87 8.15 6.26
N TYR A 50 -6.00 8.51 6.85
CA TYR A 50 -7.15 9.03 6.11
C TYR A 50 -6.80 10.33 5.38
N ARG A 51 -6.16 11.26 6.08
CA ARG A 51 -5.77 12.56 5.50
C ARG A 51 -4.76 12.43 4.37
N LYS A 52 -3.90 11.40 4.45
CA LYS A 52 -2.91 11.10 3.41
C LYS A 52 -3.51 10.36 2.22
N GLY A 53 -4.77 9.96 2.30
CA GLY A 53 -5.47 9.28 1.22
C GLY A 53 -5.32 7.76 1.22
N TRP A 54 -4.68 7.17 2.24
CA TRP A 54 -4.49 5.72 2.34
C TRP A 54 -5.73 4.98 2.84
N LEU A 55 -6.57 5.68 3.62
CA LEU A 55 -7.82 5.15 4.14
C LEU A 55 -8.98 6.01 3.68
N ARG A 56 -10.13 5.38 3.47
CA ARG A 56 -11.41 6.05 3.37
C ARG A 56 -12.20 5.70 4.62
N ARG A 57 -13.24 6.46 4.90
CA ARG A 57 -14.05 6.22 6.09
C ARG A 57 -15.52 6.51 5.84
N GLU A 58 -16.36 5.81 6.59
CA GLU A 58 -17.80 6.01 6.62
C GLU A 58 -18.27 6.18 8.05
N ARG A 59 -19.33 6.96 8.21
CA ARG A 59 -19.98 7.15 9.51
C ARG A 59 -20.69 5.87 9.92
N ASP A 60 -20.51 5.51 11.20
CA ASP A 60 -21.26 4.47 11.86
C ASP A 60 -21.69 5.02 13.23
N GLY A 61 -22.91 5.61 13.27
CA GLY A 61 -23.34 6.35 14.45
C GLY A 61 -22.46 7.57 14.68
N ARG A 62 -21.80 7.63 15.84
CA ARG A 62 -20.88 8.71 16.19
C ARG A 62 -19.42 8.39 15.86
N ALA A 63 -19.17 7.17 15.42
CA ALA A 63 -17.83 6.69 15.12
C ALA A 63 -17.60 6.66 13.61
N TRP A 64 -16.33 6.43 13.23
CA TRP A 64 -15.92 6.24 11.85
C TRP A 64 -15.41 4.82 11.66
N ARG A 65 -15.80 4.20 10.55
CA ARG A 65 -15.21 2.95 10.08
C ARG A 65 -14.22 3.26 8.97
N TYR A 66 -13.03 2.71 9.08
CA TYR A 66 -11.94 2.96 8.16
C TYR A 66 -11.62 1.71 7.35
N GLU A 67 -11.29 1.88 6.08
CA GLU A 67 -10.77 0.80 5.25
C GLU A 67 -9.75 1.33 4.24
N PRO A 68 -8.80 0.48 3.78
CA PRO A 68 -7.82 0.92 2.79
C PRO A 68 -8.45 1.35 1.48
N THR A 69 -7.87 2.37 0.85
CA THR A 69 -8.29 2.85 -0.47
C THR A 69 -7.73 1.99 -1.60
N GLY A 70 -6.67 1.22 -1.32
CA GLY A 70 -6.06 0.33 -2.29
C GLY A 70 -5.46 -0.89 -1.60
N SER A 71 -4.95 -1.82 -2.41
CA SER A 71 -4.38 -3.08 -1.92
C SER A 71 -2.94 -2.90 -1.42
N ARG A 72 -2.48 -3.91 -0.65
CA ARG A 72 -1.07 -3.98 -0.24
C ARG A 72 -0.15 -4.02 -1.46
N SER A 73 -0.50 -4.82 -2.48
CA SER A 73 0.29 -4.89 -3.72
C SER A 73 0.34 -3.56 -4.44
N GLY A 74 -0.77 -2.82 -4.45
CA GLY A 74 -0.81 -1.47 -5.01
C GLY A 74 0.10 -0.50 -4.28
N TYR A 75 0.15 -0.60 -2.95
CA TYR A 75 1.08 0.20 -2.14
C TYR A 75 2.54 -0.13 -2.47
N THR A 76 2.88 -1.42 -2.54
CA THR A 76 4.23 -1.85 -2.90
C THR A 76 4.62 -1.32 -4.28
N ALA A 77 3.75 -1.46 -5.27
CA ALA A 77 4.00 -0.97 -6.62
C ALA A 77 4.22 0.54 -6.64
N ALA A 78 3.45 1.29 -5.86
CA ALA A 78 3.62 2.74 -5.75
C ALA A 78 4.98 3.12 -5.16
N LEU A 79 5.46 2.38 -4.14
CA LEU A 79 6.79 2.59 -3.58
C LEU A 79 7.88 2.33 -4.61
N MET A 80 7.75 1.26 -5.40
CA MET A 80 8.70 0.94 -6.48
C MET A 80 8.75 2.06 -7.51
N ASN A 81 7.60 2.56 -7.90
CA ASN A 81 7.51 3.65 -8.87
C ASN A 81 8.14 4.94 -8.33
N ASP A 82 7.90 5.27 -7.06
CA ASP A 82 8.49 6.44 -6.43
C ASP A 82 10.02 6.35 -6.36
N ALA A 83 10.54 5.16 -6.02
CA ALA A 83 11.98 4.94 -6.00
C ALA A 83 12.59 5.17 -7.38
N LEU A 84 11.96 4.63 -8.42
CA LEU A 84 12.40 4.82 -9.79
C LEU A 84 12.37 6.30 -10.20
N ALA A 85 11.36 7.03 -9.77
CA ALA A 85 11.20 8.45 -10.09
C ALA A 85 12.32 9.34 -9.53
N THR A 86 12.99 8.88 -8.46
CA THR A 86 14.13 9.63 -7.88
C THR A 86 15.44 9.41 -8.63
N SER A 87 15.48 8.46 -9.56
CA SER A 87 16.70 8.13 -10.29
C SER A 87 17.03 9.18 -11.34
N ALA A 88 18.30 9.58 -11.42
CA ALA A 88 18.79 10.47 -12.46
C ALA A 88 18.88 9.77 -13.82
N ASP A 89 19.08 8.45 -13.81
CA ASP A 89 19.18 7.62 -15.02
C ASP A 89 18.28 6.38 -14.85
N ARG A 90 17.05 6.51 -15.34
CA ARG A 90 16.02 5.45 -15.21
C ARG A 90 16.44 4.17 -15.92
N ARG A 91 17.07 4.29 -17.08
CA ARG A 91 17.52 3.12 -17.87
C ARG A 91 18.50 2.28 -17.08
N THR A 92 19.53 2.92 -16.52
CA THR A 92 20.55 2.23 -15.73
C THR A 92 19.97 1.64 -14.45
N ALA A 93 19.09 2.39 -13.77
CA ALA A 93 18.42 1.88 -12.56
C ALA A 93 17.60 0.63 -12.87
N LEU A 94 16.83 0.63 -13.94
CA LEU A 94 16.03 -0.54 -14.34
C LEU A 94 16.92 -1.73 -14.71
N ALA A 95 18.03 -1.50 -15.40
CA ALA A 95 18.98 -2.56 -15.76
C ALA A 95 19.59 -3.20 -14.51
N HIS A 96 20.01 -2.39 -13.54
CA HIS A 96 20.54 -2.90 -12.27
C HIS A 96 19.50 -3.70 -11.50
N PHE A 97 18.27 -3.21 -11.46
CA PHE A 97 17.17 -3.91 -10.80
C PHE A 97 16.93 -5.28 -11.43
N ALA A 98 16.88 -5.34 -12.77
CA ALA A 98 16.67 -6.59 -13.49
C ALA A 98 17.77 -7.63 -13.18
N LEU A 99 19.03 -7.18 -13.10
CA LEU A 99 20.16 -8.06 -12.82
C LEU A 99 20.13 -8.64 -11.39
N GLN A 100 19.48 -7.96 -10.46
CA GLN A 100 19.37 -8.41 -9.07
C GLN A 100 18.18 -9.32 -8.82
N MET A 101 17.29 -9.44 -9.79
CA MET A 101 16.08 -10.26 -9.64
C MET A 101 16.41 -11.75 -9.67
N SER A 102 15.64 -12.52 -8.89
CA SER A 102 15.67 -13.97 -9.01
C SER A 102 15.10 -14.39 -10.38
N PRO A 103 15.50 -15.57 -10.92
CA PRO A 103 14.89 -16.06 -12.16
C PRO A 103 13.37 -16.16 -12.10
N HIS A 104 12.83 -16.53 -10.93
CA HIS A 104 11.38 -16.63 -10.72
C HIS A 104 10.71 -15.25 -10.86
N ASP A 105 11.23 -14.24 -10.16
CA ASP A 105 10.68 -12.89 -10.21
C ASP A 105 10.82 -12.30 -11.61
N ALA A 106 11.94 -12.56 -12.27
CA ALA A 106 12.17 -12.08 -13.64
C ALA A 106 11.12 -12.66 -14.59
N ALA A 107 10.78 -13.94 -14.44
CA ALA A 107 9.74 -14.58 -15.26
C ALA A 107 8.37 -13.97 -15.01
N LEU A 108 8.03 -13.70 -13.74
CA LEU A 108 6.78 -13.05 -13.38
C LEU A 108 6.71 -11.63 -13.96
N LEU A 109 7.81 -10.89 -13.88
CA LEU A 109 7.86 -9.54 -14.44
C LEU A 109 7.72 -9.55 -15.95
N ARG A 110 8.35 -10.51 -16.64
CA ARG A 110 8.23 -10.64 -18.09
C ARG A 110 6.78 -10.84 -18.50
N GLU A 111 6.07 -11.74 -17.81
CA GLU A 111 4.65 -12.00 -18.03
C GLU A 111 3.81 -10.74 -17.85
N ALA A 112 4.05 -10.01 -16.76
CA ALA A 112 3.35 -8.76 -16.46
C ALA A 112 3.64 -7.68 -17.51
N LEU A 113 4.88 -7.57 -17.97
CA LEU A 113 5.27 -6.60 -19.00
C LEU A 113 4.62 -6.93 -20.35
N ASP A 114 4.58 -8.19 -20.74
CA ASP A 114 3.94 -8.62 -21.98
C ASP A 114 2.45 -8.24 -21.98
N GLN A 115 1.78 -8.46 -20.87
CA GLN A 115 0.39 -8.09 -20.71
C GLN A 115 0.19 -6.56 -20.77
N ALA A 116 0.98 -5.81 -20.02
CA ALA A 116 0.88 -4.35 -19.98
C ALA A 116 1.17 -3.72 -21.35
N LEU A 117 2.18 -4.21 -22.06
CA LEU A 117 2.53 -3.71 -23.39
C LEU A 117 1.49 -4.11 -24.43
N GLY A 118 0.90 -5.32 -24.28
CA GLY A 118 -0.19 -5.77 -25.15
C GLY A 118 -1.44 -4.92 -24.98
N GLU A 119 -1.79 -4.57 -23.75
CA GLU A 119 -2.93 -3.70 -23.46
C GLU A 119 -2.70 -2.28 -23.98
N ALA A 120 -1.50 -1.74 -23.81
CA ALA A 120 -1.16 -0.42 -24.32
C ALA A 120 -1.25 -0.37 -25.84
N ALA A 121 -0.75 -1.38 -26.54
CA ALA A 121 -0.83 -1.48 -28.00
C ALA A 121 -2.29 -1.59 -28.47
N ALA A 122 -3.11 -2.37 -27.77
CA ALA A 122 -4.55 -2.50 -28.08
C ALA A 122 -5.28 -1.16 -27.88
N GLY A 123 -4.93 -0.41 -26.84
CA GLY A 123 -5.50 0.91 -26.57
C GLY A 123 -5.13 1.93 -27.65
N GLU A 124 -3.92 1.90 -28.16
CA GLU A 124 -3.45 2.80 -29.21
C GLU A 124 -4.13 2.52 -30.57
N SER A 125 -4.58 1.30 -30.77
CA SER A 125 -5.23 0.89 -32.04
C SER A 125 -6.68 1.34 -32.15
N ARG A 126 -7.24 1.91 -31.10
CA ARG A 126 -8.63 2.38 -31.09
C ARG A 126 -8.73 3.88 -31.49
#